data_f13a825b43a10131b6b1472418afc16a
#
_entry.id   f13a825b43a10131b6b1472418afc16a
#
_cell.length_a   1.000
_cell.length_b   1.000
_cell.length_c   1.000
_cell.angle_alpha   90.00
_cell.angle_beta   90.00
_cell.angle_gamma   90.00
#
_symmetry.space_group_name_H-M   'P 1'
#
loop_
_entity.id
_entity.type
_entity.pdbx_description
1 polymer ?
#
loop_
_entity_poly.entity_id
_entity_poly.type
_entity_poly.pdbx_seq_one_letter_code
_entity_poly.pdbx_strand_id
1 'polypeptide(L)'
;RDRSEDDRWAIAFFASTLSYSDADRQAGKAAWASDAAIRGVLPNLSALTQASETALSKQLPSTAGPVLAYLRSEPNIVIASDEDSLALAKTKLSESIRALESGDNENASRLALSAYLDGFEIAEPALAAKNKKLFEDLEKGMGAFRLIVKAGQLGEARDAEKKLQTMLSEAQDTLITATDDPLSTFLGAFTILLREGCLLYTSDAADDMQ
;
A
#
# COMPACT_ATOMS: atom_id res chain seq x y z
N ARG A 1 -15.36 -24.44 -8.37
CA ARG A 1 -14.40 -24.10 -7.32
C ARG A 1 -14.35 -22.57 -7.25
N ASP A 2 -14.82 -22.02 -6.16
CA ASP A 2 -14.87 -20.57 -6.00
C ASP A 2 -13.43 -20.05 -5.87
N ARG A 3 -13.05 -19.11 -6.77
CA ARG A 3 -11.71 -18.51 -6.74
C ARG A 3 -11.64 -17.47 -5.65
N SER A 4 -10.49 -17.34 -4.99
CA SER A 4 -10.27 -16.29 -4.00
C SER A 4 -10.45 -14.90 -4.62
N GLU A 5 -10.68 -13.90 -3.81
CA GLU A 5 -10.80 -12.52 -4.29
C GLU A 5 -9.49 -12.06 -4.95
N ASP A 6 -8.36 -12.45 -4.38
CA ASP A 6 -7.02 -12.18 -4.92
C ASP A 6 -6.82 -12.79 -6.31
N ASP A 7 -7.26 -14.06 -6.52
CA ASP A 7 -7.19 -14.70 -7.84
C ASP A 7 -8.02 -13.93 -8.88
N ARG A 8 -9.20 -13.42 -8.50
CA ARG A 8 -10.06 -12.63 -9.38
C ARG A 8 -9.39 -11.31 -9.76
N TRP A 9 -8.76 -10.62 -8.82
CA TRP A 9 -8.01 -9.40 -9.10
C TRP A 9 -6.79 -9.66 -9.97
N ALA A 10 -6.00 -10.70 -9.69
CA ALA A 10 -4.85 -11.09 -10.50
C ALA A 10 -5.24 -11.37 -11.96
N ILE A 11 -6.36 -12.08 -12.18
CA ILE A 11 -6.89 -12.35 -13.52
C ILE A 11 -7.38 -11.06 -14.21
N ALA A 12 -8.06 -10.17 -13.48
CA ALA A 12 -8.54 -8.90 -14.03
C ALA A 12 -7.36 -8.00 -14.48
N PHE A 13 -6.32 -7.89 -13.65
CA PHE A 13 -5.11 -7.16 -14.01
C PHE A 13 -4.41 -7.80 -15.21
N PHE A 14 -4.20 -9.11 -15.19
CA PHE A 14 -3.60 -9.83 -16.33
C PHE A 14 -4.38 -9.61 -17.62
N ALA A 15 -5.71 -9.78 -17.60
CA ALA A 15 -6.55 -9.55 -18.77
C ALA A 15 -6.45 -8.10 -19.28
N SER A 16 -6.33 -7.13 -18.38
CA SER A 16 -6.18 -5.72 -18.76
C SER A 16 -4.84 -5.37 -19.37
N THR A 17 -3.83 -6.25 -19.27
CA THR A 17 -2.50 -6.06 -19.88
C THR A 17 -2.38 -6.66 -21.27
N LEU A 18 -3.31 -7.50 -21.69
CA LEU A 18 -3.25 -8.24 -22.97
C LEU A 18 -3.27 -7.34 -24.22
N SER A 19 -3.79 -6.13 -24.08
CA SER A 19 -3.84 -5.14 -25.18
C SER A 19 -2.57 -4.32 -25.36
N TYR A 20 -1.62 -4.42 -24.42
CA TYR A 20 -0.41 -3.61 -24.41
C TYR A 20 0.81 -4.43 -24.82
N SER A 21 1.71 -3.79 -25.58
CA SER A 21 2.98 -4.39 -25.99
C SER A 21 4.05 -4.28 -24.88
N ASP A 22 5.15 -5.02 -25.04
CA ASP A 22 6.32 -4.86 -24.19
C ASP A 22 6.95 -3.46 -24.31
N ALA A 23 6.87 -2.85 -25.49
CA ALA A 23 7.32 -1.49 -25.71
C ALA A 23 6.51 -0.49 -24.89
N ASP A 24 5.20 -0.66 -24.80
CA ASP A 24 4.33 0.19 -23.97
C ASP A 24 4.71 0.07 -22.49
N ARG A 25 4.95 -1.15 -22.00
CA ARG A 25 5.37 -1.39 -20.61
C ARG A 25 6.71 -0.72 -20.30
N GLN A 26 7.68 -0.80 -21.20
CA GLN A 26 8.99 -0.15 -21.04
C GLN A 26 8.87 1.39 -21.06
N ALA A 27 8.07 1.94 -21.98
CA ALA A 27 7.80 3.36 -22.04
C ALA A 27 7.08 3.86 -20.75
N GLY A 28 6.13 3.07 -20.26
CA GLY A 28 5.42 3.37 -19.00
C GLY A 28 6.35 3.35 -17.80
N LYS A 29 7.26 2.38 -17.71
CA LYS A 29 8.28 2.30 -16.66
C LYS A 29 9.18 3.54 -16.66
N ALA A 30 9.65 3.96 -17.83
CA ALA A 30 10.47 5.16 -17.97
C ALA A 30 9.72 6.42 -17.55
N ALA A 31 8.47 6.58 -17.99
CA ALA A 31 7.62 7.71 -17.62
C ALA A 31 7.35 7.75 -16.11
N TRP A 32 7.00 6.62 -15.49
CA TRP A 32 6.78 6.50 -14.05
C TRP A 32 8.01 6.90 -13.22
N ALA A 33 9.18 6.48 -13.66
CA ALA A 33 10.44 6.79 -12.96
C ALA A 33 10.81 8.28 -13.06
N SER A 34 10.56 8.91 -14.22
CA SER A 34 11.03 10.27 -14.52
C SER A 34 10.07 11.37 -14.07
N ASP A 35 8.78 11.10 -13.93
CA ASP A 35 7.76 12.14 -13.67
C ASP A 35 6.98 11.92 -12.37
N ALA A 36 7.25 12.78 -11.39
CA ALA A 36 6.55 12.76 -10.10
C ALA A 36 5.06 13.14 -10.23
N ALA A 37 4.65 13.90 -11.25
CA ALA A 37 3.26 14.26 -11.47
C ALA A 37 2.41 13.03 -11.81
N ILE A 38 2.97 12.05 -12.52
CA ILE A 38 2.30 10.78 -12.83
C ILE A 38 1.99 10.01 -11.54
N ARG A 39 2.91 9.99 -10.59
CA ARG A 39 2.71 9.36 -9.27
C ARG A 39 1.62 10.04 -8.46
N GLY A 40 1.47 11.36 -8.60
CA GLY A 40 0.38 12.10 -7.98
C GLY A 40 -1.00 11.80 -8.56
N VAL A 41 -1.07 11.40 -9.83
CA VAL A 41 -2.35 11.03 -10.50
C VAL A 41 -2.78 9.60 -10.16
N LEU A 42 -1.82 8.69 -9.98
CA LEU A 42 -2.04 7.26 -9.66
C LEU A 42 -1.32 6.88 -8.35
N PRO A 43 -1.70 7.46 -7.21
CA PRO A 43 -0.95 7.34 -5.97
C PRO A 43 -1.07 5.97 -5.29
N ASN A 44 -2.08 5.16 -5.64
CA ASN A 44 -2.38 3.89 -4.97
C ASN A 44 -3.15 2.93 -5.88
N LEU A 45 -3.35 1.71 -5.39
CA LEU A 45 -4.06 0.65 -6.10
C LEU A 45 -5.52 1.02 -6.43
N SER A 46 -6.21 1.73 -5.54
CA SER A 46 -7.59 2.16 -5.77
C SER A 46 -7.67 3.12 -6.97
N ALA A 47 -6.76 4.08 -7.07
CA ALA A 47 -6.67 4.97 -8.23
C ALA A 47 -6.38 4.17 -9.51
N LEU A 48 -5.48 3.18 -9.47
CA LEU A 48 -5.16 2.32 -10.61
C LEU A 48 -6.34 1.47 -11.07
N THR A 49 -7.13 0.90 -10.14
CA THR A 49 -8.29 0.06 -10.47
C THR A 49 -9.42 0.85 -11.12
N GLN A 50 -9.57 2.12 -10.75
CA GLN A 50 -10.59 3.02 -11.30
C GLN A 50 -10.13 3.76 -12.56
N ALA A 51 -8.84 3.75 -12.85
CA ALA A 51 -8.29 4.47 -14.00
C ALA A 51 -8.72 3.82 -15.32
N SER A 52 -9.21 4.64 -16.24
CA SER A 52 -9.34 4.27 -17.65
C SER A 52 -8.36 5.08 -18.49
N GLU A 53 -7.89 4.50 -19.60
CA GLU A 53 -6.96 5.20 -20.51
C GLU A 53 -7.57 6.50 -21.01
N THR A 54 -8.84 6.49 -21.38
CA THR A 54 -9.56 7.68 -21.87
C THR A 54 -9.66 8.78 -20.82
N ALA A 55 -9.89 8.43 -19.56
CA ALA A 55 -9.94 9.42 -18.49
C ALA A 55 -8.54 9.98 -18.16
N LEU A 56 -7.56 9.08 -18.12
CA LEU A 56 -6.18 9.41 -17.79
C LEU A 56 -5.49 10.23 -18.90
N SER A 57 -5.84 10.01 -20.15
CA SER A 57 -5.30 10.77 -21.30
C SER A 57 -5.61 12.27 -21.24
N LYS A 58 -6.61 12.68 -20.48
CA LYS A 58 -6.90 14.12 -20.24
C LYS A 58 -5.81 14.78 -19.39
N GLN A 59 -5.18 14.04 -18.51
CA GLN A 59 -4.13 14.51 -17.58
C GLN A 59 -2.73 14.12 -18.09
N LEU A 60 -2.63 12.97 -18.77
CA LEU A 60 -1.39 12.39 -19.30
C LEU A 60 -1.56 12.04 -20.80
N PRO A 61 -1.62 13.02 -21.71
CA PRO A 61 -2.03 12.81 -23.10
C PRO A 61 -1.18 11.79 -23.88
N SER A 62 0.12 11.72 -23.60
CA SER A 62 1.07 10.86 -24.33
C SER A 62 1.52 9.62 -23.56
N THR A 63 1.23 9.52 -22.27
CA THR A 63 1.79 8.48 -21.40
C THR A 63 0.72 7.64 -20.67
N ALA A 64 -0.57 7.98 -20.82
CA ALA A 64 -1.67 7.27 -20.14
C ALA A 64 -1.66 5.76 -20.41
N GLY A 65 -1.66 5.34 -21.69
CA GLY A 65 -1.62 3.93 -22.09
C GLY A 65 -0.37 3.21 -21.57
N PRO A 66 0.83 3.71 -21.90
CA PRO A 66 2.09 3.16 -21.39
C PRO A 66 2.14 3.03 -19.87
N VAL A 67 1.73 4.06 -19.12
CA VAL A 67 1.73 4.02 -17.64
C VAL A 67 0.77 2.97 -17.11
N LEU A 68 -0.46 2.88 -17.65
CA LEU A 68 -1.39 1.83 -17.29
C LEU A 68 -0.88 0.43 -17.64
N ALA A 69 -0.22 0.27 -18.80
CA ALA A 69 0.42 -0.98 -19.21
C ALA A 69 1.45 -1.44 -18.17
N TYR A 70 2.31 -0.52 -17.73
CA TYR A 70 3.34 -0.80 -16.73
C TYR A 70 2.74 -1.12 -15.37
N LEU A 71 1.91 -0.25 -14.81
CA LEU A 71 1.38 -0.41 -13.46
C LEU A 71 0.43 -1.60 -13.31
N ARG A 72 -0.32 -1.95 -14.37
CA ARG A 72 -1.18 -3.14 -14.34
C ARG A 72 -0.41 -4.44 -14.49
N SER A 73 0.75 -4.42 -15.14
CA SER A 73 1.64 -5.59 -15.17
C SER A 73 2.43 -5.79 -13.88
N GLU A 74 2.67 -4.71 -13.13
CA GLU A 74 3.40 -4.72 -11.87
C GLU A 74 2.65 -3.90 -10.80
N PRO A 75 1.44 -4.32 -10.38
CA PRO A 75 0.59 -3.52 -9.49
C PRO A 75 1.21 -3.27 -8.11
N ASN A 76 2.17 -4.09 -7.69
CA ASN A 76 2.91 -3.91 -6.44
C ASN A 76 3.65 -2.56 -6.36
N ILE A 77 3.91 -1.91 -7.51
CA ILE A 77 4.56 -0.59 -7.56
C ILE A 77 3.69 0.51 -6.96
N VAL A 78 2.37 0.38 -7.07
CA VAL A 78 1.39 1.33 -6.48
C VAL A 78 0.74 0.81 -5.20
N ILE A 79 1.04 -0.42 -4.83
CA ILE A 79 0.81 -0.89 -3.47
C ILE A 79 1.93 -0.25 -2.67
N ALA A 80 1.59 0.81 -1.93
CA ALA A 80 2.55 1.41 -1.01
C ALA A 80 3.15 0.29 -0.16
N SER A 81 4.47 0.21 -0.07
CA SER A 81 5.09 -0.67 0.90
C SER A 81 4.60 -0.24 2.29
N ASP A 82 4.56 -1.15 3.25
CA ASP A 82 4.20 -0.80 4.62
C ASP A 82 5.07 0.35 5.12
N GLU A 83 6.33 0.44 4.68
CA GLU A 83 7.26 1.54 4.99
C GLU A 83 6.82 2.86 4.38
N ASP A 84 6.45 2.88 3.09
CA ASP A 84 5.99 4.08 2.39
C ASP A 84 4.67 4.58 2.98
N SER A 85 3.78 3.67 3.38
CA SER A 85 2.51 4.00 4.01
C SER A 85 2.70 4.63 5.38
N LEU A 86 3.61 4.10 6.21
CA LEU A 86 3.94 4.69 7.50
C LEU A 86 4.67 6.04 7.35
N ALA A 87 5.53 6.21 6.33
CA ALA A 87 6.14 7.49 6.01
C ALA A 87 5.10 8.53 5.57
N LEU A 88 4.08 8.12 4.80
CA LEU A 88 2.94 8.96 4.44
C LEU A 88 2.14 9.37 5.68
N ALA A 89 1.84 8.43 6.59
CA ALA A 89 1.17 8.74 7.85
C ALA A 89 1.92 9.82 8.64
N LYS A 90 3.25 9.68 8.80
CA LYS A 90 4.10 10.67 9.48
C LYS A 90 4.03 12.04 8.83
N THR A 91 4.08 12.10 7.52
CA THR A 91 3.99 13.35 6.75
C THR A 91 2.62 14.02 6.96
N LYS A 92 1.53 13.25 6.87
CA LYS A 92 0.16 13.76 7.06
C LYS A 92 -0.11 14.26 8.48
N LEU A 93 0.45 13.62 9.50
CA LEU A 93 0.39 14.12 10.87
C LEU A 93 1.03 15.51 10.99
N SER A 94 2.23 15.69 10.45
CA SER A 94 2.92 16.98 10.49
C SER A 94 2.21 18.05 9.65
N GLU A 95 1.64 17.70 8.51
CA GLU A 95 0.81 18.61 7.71
C GLU A 95 -0.45 19.03 8.46
N SER A 96 -1.09 18.10 9.20
CA SER A 96 -2.25 18.36 10.05
C SER A 96 -1.93 19.40 11.13
N ILE A 97 -0.78 19.27 11.80
CA ILE A 97 -0.32 20.28 12.79
C ILE A 97 -0.13 21.64 12.13
N ARG A 98 0.52 21.71 10.95
CA ARG A 98 0.72 23.00 10.24
C ARG A 98 -0.60 23.66 9.84
N ALA A 99 -1.58 22.86 9.39
CA ALA A 99 -2.91 23.37 9.09
C ALA A 99 -3.59 23.92 10.35
N LEU A 100 -3.49 23.21 11.47
CA LEU A 100 -4.03 23.65 12.76
C LEU A 100 -3.37 24.95 13.26
N GLU A 101 -2.05 25.11 13.08
CA GLU A 101 -1.27 26.31 13.38
C GLU A 101 -1.74 27.53 12.55
N SER A 102 -2.12 27.30 11.31
CA SER A 102 -2.67 28.36 10.43
C SER A 102 -4.15 28.68 10.67
N GLY A 103 -4.81 27.95 11.59
CA GLY A 103 -6.23 28.11 11.89
C GLY A 103 -7.16 27.39 10.93
N ASP A 104 -6.63 26.58 10.00
CA ASP A 104 -7.39 25.76 9.06
C ASP A 104 -7.77 24.40 9.69
N ASN A 105 -8.73 24.45 10.62
CA ASN A 105 -9.17 23.29 11.39
C ASN A 105 -9.82 22.21 10.54
N GLU A 106 -10.47 22.60 9.44
CA GLU A 106 -11.11 21.65 8.52
C GLU A 106 -10.06 20.84 7.78
N ASN A 107 -9.07 21.50 7.21
CA ASN A 107 -7.96 20.83 6.54
C ASN A 107 -7.10 20.01 7.52
N ALA A 108 -6.86 20.52 8.73
CA ALA A 108 -6.16 19.80 9.78
C ALA A 108 -6.87 18.47 10.11
N SER A 109 -8.19 18.49 10.27
CA SER A 109 -8.99 17.29 10.54
C SER A 109 -8.98 16.31 9.38
N ARG A 110 -9.03 16.79 8.14
CA ARG A 110 -8.94 15.98 6.93
C ARG A 110 -7.57 15.29 6.82
N LEU A 111 -6.51 16.03 7.08
CA LEU A 111 -5.13 15.49 7.06
C LEU A 111 -4.89 14.47 8.16
N ALA A 112 -5.44 14.69 9.36
CA ALA A 112 -5.40 13.71 10.45
C ALA A 112 -6.13 12.42 10.11
N LEU A 113 -7.25 12.50 9.39
CA LEU A 113 -7.97 11.32 8.89
C LEU A 113 -7.18 10.60 7.78
N SER A 114 -6.60 11.35 6.84
CA SER A 114 -5.76 10.82 5.77
C SER A 114 -4.50 10.12 6.32
N ALA A 115 -3.90 10.64 7.40
CA ALA A 115 -2.79 9.97 8.09
C ALA A 115 -3.15 8.56 8.55
N TYR A 116 -4.39 8.36 9.00
CA TYR A 116 -4.90 7.05 9.40
C TYR A 116 -5.23 6.18 8.18
N LEU A 117 -6.16 6.62 7.33
CA LEU A 117 -6.73 5.81 6.25
C LEU A 117 -5.75 5.54 5.09
N ASP A 118 -5.01 6.57 4.67
CA ASP A 118 -4.11 6.45 3.52
C ASP A 118 -2.69 6.03 3.93
N GLY A 119 -2.38 6.14 5.22
CA GLY A 119 -1.08 5.81 5.78
C GLY A 119 -1.11 4.57 6.66
N PHE A 120 -1.55 4.70 7.90
CA PHE A 120 -1.41 3.66 8.92
C PHE A 120 -2.22 2.39 8.63
N GLU A 121 -3.47 2.50 8.15
CA GLU A 121 -4.38 1.37 7.90
C GLU A 121 -3.77 0.32 6.94
N ILE A 122 -2.96 0.76 5.97
CA ILE A 122 -2.28 -0.13 5.02
C ILE A 122 -1.30 -1.07 5.72
N ALA A 123 -0.57 -0.57 6.73
CA ALA A 123 0.42 -1.33 7.49
C ALA A 123 -0.16 -2.13 8.67
N GLU A 124 -1.43 -1.91 9.04
CA GLU A 124 -2.07 -2.55 10.19
C GLU A 124 -1.95 -4.08 10.19
N PRO A 125 -2.28 -4.83 9.11
CA PRO A 125 -2.24 -6.28 9.13
C PRO A 125 -0.84 -6.83 9.41
N ALA A 126 0.17 -6.21 8.78
CA ALA A 126 1.56 -6.61 8.95
C ALA A 126 2.07 -6.29 10.37
N LEU A 127 1.74 -5.10 10.87
CA LEU A 127 2.15 -4.66 12.21
C LEU A 127 1.43 -5.47 13.31
N ALA A 128 0.13 -5.72 13.17
CA ALA A 128 -0.64 -6.52 14.13
C ALA A 128 -0.10 -7.96 14.24
N ALA A 129 0.36 -8.54 13.14
CA ALA A 129 0.97 -9.87 13.12
C ALA A 129 2.34 -9.91 13.82
N LYS A 130 3.13 -8.82 13.77
CA LYS A 130 4.49 -8.77 14.29
C LYS A 130 4.60 -8.16 15.69
N ASN A 131 3.85 -7.10 15.95
CA ASN A 131 3.85 -6.38 17.22
C ASN A 131 2.44 -5.86 17.55
N LYS A 132 1.59 -6.77 18.03
CA LYS A 132 0.19 -6.47 18.37
C LYS A 132 0.06 -5.31 19.35
N LYS A 133 0.97 -5.20 20.33
CA LYS A 133 0.92 -4.11 21.31
C LYS A 133 1.16 -2.75 20.67
N LEU A 134 2.17 -2.63 19.84
CA LEU A 134 2.48 -1.39 19.11
C LEU A 134 1.34 -1.01 18.16
N PHE A 135 0.74 -1.98 17.49
CA PHE A 135 -0.45 -1.79 16.66
C PHE A 135 -1.60 -1.17 17.47
N GLU A 136 -2.00 -1.79 18.61
CA GLU A 136 -3.09 -1.31 19.46
C GLU A 136 -2.81 0.10 20.04
N ASP A 137 -1.56 0.37 20.43
CA ASP A 137 -1.13 1.69 20.93
C ASP A 137 -1.19 2.77 19.82
N LEU A 138 -0.80 2.42 18.58
CA LEU A 138 -0.89 3.32 17.42
C LEU A 138 -2.33 3.60 17.03
N GLU A 139 -3.17 2.58 16.90
CA GLU A 139 -4.60 2.71 16.59
C GLU A 139 -5.30 3.67 17.57
N LYS A 140 -5.09 3.44 18.85
CA LYS A 140 -5.63 4.29 19.92
C LYS A 140 -5.07 5.71 19.85
N GLY A 141 -3.77 5.86 19.60
CA GLY A 141 -3.08 7.15 19.48
C GLY A 141 -3.59 7.97 18.31
N MET A 142 -3.76 7.34 17.13
CA MET A 142 -4.32 7.97 15.92
C MET A 142 -5.77 8.41 16.14
N GLY A 143 -6.59 7.58 16.80
CA GLY A 143 -7.94 7.95 17.17
C GLY A 143 -8.00 9.17 18.10
N ALA A 144 -7.17 9.19 19.13
CA ALA A 144 -7.06 10.31 20.07
C ALA A 144 -6.58 11.60 19.37
N PHE A 145 -5.55 11.51 18.52
CA PHE A 145 -5.03 12.64 17.75
C PHE A 145 -6.12 13.31 16.91
N ARG A 146 -6.95 12.53 16.21
CA ARG A 146 -8.06 13.05 15.39
C ARG A 146 -9.06 13.84 16.25
N LEU A 147 -9.37 13.38 17.45
CA LEU A 147 -10.28 14.08 18.36
C LEU A 147 -9.68 15.39 18.86
N ILE A 148 -8.40 15.40 19.23
CA ILE A 148 -7.65 16.58 19.69
C ILE A 148 -7.60 17.66 18.58
N VAL A 149 -7.23 17.24 17.34
CA VAL A 149 -7.20 18.13 16.17
C VAL A 149 -8.59 18.72 15.88
N LYS A 150 -9.63 17.89 15.91
CA LYS A 150 -11.03 18.35 15.70
C LYS A 150 -11.47 19.35 16.77
N ALA A 151 -10.96 19.22 18.01
CA ALA A 151 -11.22 20.16 19.09
C ALA A 151 -10.39 21.47 18.99
N GLY A 152 -9.46 21.56 18.04
CA GLY A 152 -8.59 22.72 17.88
C GLY A 152 -7.52 22.89 18.96
N GLN A 153 -7.18 21.83 19.69
CA GLN A 153 -6.27 21.84 20.83
C GLN A 153 -4.80 21.71 20.36
N LEU A 154 -4.23 22.81 19.84
CA LEU A 154 -2.90 22.79 19.20
C LEU A 154 -1.78 22.26 20.10
N GLY A 155 -1.77 22.62 21.39
CA GLY A 155 -0.72 22.17 22.35
C GLY A 155 -0.74 20.65 22.50
N GLU A 156 -1.92 20.10 22.80
CA GLU A 156 -2.12 18.65 22.96
C GLU A 156 -1.90 17.89 21.63
N ALA A 157 -2.29 18.48 20.50
CA ALA A 157 -2.08 17.92 19.18
C ALA A 157 -0.58 17.75 18.84
N ARG A 158 0.26 18.74 19.17
CA ARG A 158 1.73 18.64 19.00
C ARG A 158 2.35 17.54 19.85
N ASP A 159 1.90 17.41 21.10
CA ASP A 159 2.41 16.35 21.98
C ASP A 159 1.99 14.96 21.51
N ALA A 160 0.75 14.83 21.05
CA ALA A 160 0.24 13.59 20.46
C ALA A 160 0.96 13.24 19.16
N GLU A 161 1.16 14.22 18.26
CA GLU A 161 1.91 14.04 17.00
C GLU A 161 3.33 13.52 17.28
N LYS A 162 4.05 14.14 18.21
CA LYS A 162 5.42 13.73 18.57
C LYS A 162 5.49 12.28 19.04
N LYS A 163 4.51 11.85 19.86
CA LYS A 163 4.41 10.45 20.30
C LYS A 163 4.15 9.51 19.13
N LEU A 164 3.20 9.87 18.27
CA LEU A 164 2.86 9.08 17.08
C LEU A 164 4.04 8.98 16.11
N GLN A 165 4.81 10.04 15.91
CA GLN A 165 6.03 10.01 15.08
C GLN A 165 7.04 8.97 15.59
N THR A 166 7.22 8.90 16.91
CA THR A 166 8.12 7.92 17.53
C THR A 166 7.59 6.49 17.34
N MET A 167 6.31 6.27 17.60
CA MET A 167 5.68 4.94 17.46
C MET A 167 5.64 4.48 16.00
N LEU A 168 5.39 5.38 15.04
CA LEU A 168 5.44 5.07 13.61
C LEU A 168 6.86 4.73 13.15
N SER A 169 7.88 5.37 13.71
CA SER A 169 9.28 5.00 13.43
C SER A 169 9.61 3.61 13.98
N GLU A 170 9.16 3.28 15.20
CA GLU A 170 9.31 1.93 15.76
C GLU A 170 8.57 0.88 14.93
N ALA A 171 7.40 1.23 14.37
CA ALA A 171 6.65 0.35 13.47
C ALA A 171 7.42 0.12 12.16
N GLN A 172 8.02 1.16 11.57
CA GLN A 172 8.86 1.01 10.39
C GLN A 172 10.03 0.05 10.66
N ASP A 173 10.77 0.26 11.74
CA ASP A 173 11.89 -0.61 12.13
C ASP A 173 11.43 -2.06 12.36
N THR A 174 10.26 -2.26 12.97
CA THR A 174 9.66 -3.60 13.18
C THR A 174 9.32 -4.30 11.87
N LEU A 175 8.86 -3.56 10.86
CA LEU A 175 8.50 -4.12 9.55
C LEU A 175 9.73 -4.41 8.70
N ILE A 176 10.75 -3.53 8.71
CA ILE A 176 12.01 -3.70 7.98
C ILE A 176 12.79 -4.93 8.47
N THR A 177 13.00 -5.06 9.77
CA THR A 177 13.81 -6.15 10.36
C THR A 177 13.26 -7.55 10.08
N ALA A 178 12.01 -7.64 9.65
CA ALA A 178 11.38 -8.92 9.35
C ALA A 178 11.37 -9.27 7.85
N THR A 179 11.73 -8.34 6.96
CA THR A 179 11.96 -8.64 5.54
C THR A 179 13.35 -9.19 5.27
N ASP A 180 14.29 -9.00 6.22
CA ASP A 180 15.69 -9.42 6.08
C ASP A 180 15.98 -10.82 6.63
N ASP A 181 14.97 -11.64 7.00
CA ASP A 181 15.20 -13.04 7.31
C ASP A 181 15.01 -13.93 6.07
N PRO A 182 16.09 -14.22 5.32
CA PRO A 182 16.04 -15.07 4.13
C PRO A 182 15.57 -16.49 4.47
N LEU A 183 15.68 -16.90 5.74
CA LEU A 183 15.28 -18.23 6.19
C LEU A 183 13.76 -18.34 6.33
N SER A 184 13.08 -17.30 6.83
CA SER A 184 11.61 -17.30 6.94
C SER A 184 10.96 -17.21 5.56
N THR A 185 11.51 -16.41 4.65
CA THR A 185 11.07 -16.32 3.24
C THR A 185 11.29 -17.65 2.52
N PHE A 186 12.45 -18.31 2.73
CA PHE A 186 12.74 -19.61 2.17
C PHE A 186 11.81 -20.70 2.73
N LEU A 187 11.57 -20.76 4.03
CA LEU A 187 10.66 -21.71 4.67
C LEU A 187 9.22 -21.53 4.21
N GLY A 188 8.76 -20.29 4.03
CA GLY A 188 7.44 -19.97 3.46
C GLY A 188 7.31 -20.50 2.03
N ALA A 189 8.24 -20.16 1.15
CA ALA A 189 8.27 -20.64 -0.23
C ALA A 189 8.42 -22.16 -0.31
N PHE A 190 9.26 -22.76 0.52
CA PHE A 190 9.48 -24.20 0.59
C PHE A 190 8.24 -24.96 1.06
N THR A 191 7.50 -24.42 2.03
CA THR A 191 6.23 -25.01 2.50
C THR A 191 5.16 -25.00 1.41
N ILE A 192 5.10 -23.93 0.60
CA ILE A 192 4.20 -23.84 -0.55
C ILE A 192 4.58 -24.88 -1.61
N LEU A 193 5.88 -24.99 -1.95
CA LEU A 193 6.39 -25.96 -2.91
C LEU A 193 6.16 -27.40 -2.47
N LEU A 194 6.32 -27.71 -1.18
CA LEU A 194 6.03 -29.05 -0.65
C LEU A 194 4.54 -29.38 -0.73
N ARG A 195 3.68 -28.42 -0.43
CA ARG A 195 2.23 -28.60 -0.52
C ARG A 195 1.76 -28.84 -1.96
N GLU A 196 2.26 -28.03 -2.90
CA GLU A 196 1.96 -28.18 -4.33
C GLU A 196 2.60 -29.45 -4.92
N GLY A 197 3.84 -29.77 -4.56
CA GLY A 197 4.54 -30.97 -5.00
C GLY A 197 3.89 -32.27 -4.50
N CYS A 198 3.35 -32.31 -3.28
CA CYS A 198 2.60 -33.46 -2.77
C CYS A 198 1.27 -33.67 -3.52
N LEU A 199 0.61 -32.59 -3.96
CA LEU A 199 -0.64 -32.70 -4.72
C LEU A 199 -0.42 -33.25 -6.13
N LEU A 200 0.68 -32.90 -6.78
CA LEU A 200 1.05 -33.44 -8.10
C LEU A 200 1.41 -34.94 -8.04
N TYR A 201 2.13 -35.36 -6.99
CA TYR A 201 2.54 -36.75 -6.82
C TYR A 201 1.34 -37.67 -6.51
N THR A 202 0.34 -37.21 -5.77
CA THR A 202 -0.87 -37.99 -5.47
C THR A 202 -1.83 -38.08 -6.66
N SER A 203 -1.78 -37.12 -7.61
CA SER A 203 -2.58 -37.18 -8.84
C SER A 203 -2.05 -38.17 -9.85
N ASP A 204 -0.70 -38.26 -9.98
CA ASP A 204 -0.05 -39.17 -10.93
C ASP A 204 -0.15 -40.65 -10.48
N ALA A 205 -0.12 -40.90 -9.17
CA ALA A 205 -0.25 -42.26 -8.62
C ALA A 205 -1.68 -42.84 -8.73
N ALA A 206 -2.69 -42.03 -9.00
CA ALA A 206 -4.08 -42.46 -9.19
C ALA A 206 -4.38 -42.87 -10.65
N ASP A 207 -3.61 -42.39 -11.63
CA ASP A 207 -3.80 -42.72 -13.06
C ASP A 207 -3.10 -44.03 -13.47
N ASP A 208 -2.11 -44.49 -12.71
CA ASP A 208 -1.37 -45.76 -12.98
C ASP A 208 -2.08 -47.02 -12.45
N MET A 209 -3.28 -46.91 -11.87
CA MET A 209 -4.05 -48.02 -11.30
C MET A 209 -5.36 -48.33 -12.04
N GLN A 210 -5.50 -47.99 -13.36
CA GLN A 210 -6.61 -48.44 -14.20
C GLN A 210 -6.18 -49.33 -15.33
#